data_47670f3c6fecf8509d59c05c89b6cb28
#
_entry.id   47670f3c6fecf8509d59c05c89b6cb28
#
_cell.length_a   1.000
_cell.length_b   1.000
_cell.length_c   1.000
_cell.angle_alpha   90.00
_cell.angle_beta   90.00
_cell.angle_gamma   90.00
#
_symmetry.space_group_name_H-M   'P 1'
#
loop_
_entity.id
_entity.type
_entity.pdbx_description
1 polymer ?
#
loop_
_entity_poly.entity_id
_entity_poly.type
_entity_poly.pdbx_seq_one_letter_code
_entity_poly.pdbx_strand_id
1 'polypeptide(L)'
;MKDVCEITGMSRGGLYSHFSGTDKLFEAVLEKITEKSATDFQTEIKEGTSSVKILEKALDNMEEEMKHPEDSLSIALYEYAETVNTDVMERLNRNAEEKWKKLISYGVKRGEFQDVNVDEIVNMILYSYQGVRMWSRIIPMKPKTIRSITDHIRKQLTGGQK
;
A
#
# COMPACT_ATOMS: atom_id res chain seq x y z
N MET A 1 -16.99 -18.97 0.13
CA MET A 1 -16.56 -20.21 0.83
C MET A 1 -16.49 -21.45 -0.06
N LYS A 2 -17.46 -21.72 -0.95
CA LYS A 2 -17.40 -22.89 -1.86
C LYS A 2 -16.13 -22.87 -2.71
N ASP A 3 -15.90 -21.77 -3.40
CA ASP A 3 -14.74 -21.59 -4.29
C ASP A 3 -13.40 -21.68 -3.54
N VAL A 4 -13.38 -21.18 -2.28
CA VAL A 4 -12.19 -21.29 -1.40
C VAL A 4 -11.92 -22.77 -1.07
N CYS A 5 -12.97 -23.56 -0.77
CA CYS A 5 -12.81 -24.99 -0.53
C CYS A 5 -12.27 -25.72 -1.77
N GLU A 6 -12.77 -25.37 -2.94
CA GLU A 6 -12.33 -25.98 -4.21
C GLU A 6 -10.87 -25.68 -4.52
N ILE A 7 -10.44 -24.43 -4.33
CA ILE A 7 -9.06 -23.99 -4.60
C ILE A 7 -8.07 -24.53 -3.57
N THR A 8 -8.45 -24.53 -2.28
CA THR A 8 -7.54 -24.93 -1.18
C THR A 8 -7.55 -26.41 -0.88
N GLY A 9 -8.52 -27.17 -1.38
CA GLY A 9 -8.75 -28.57 -1.05
C GLY A 9 -9.27 -28.78 0.39
N MET A 10 -9.61 -27.71 1.10
CA MET A 10 -10.14 -27.79 2.46
C MET A 10 -11.63 -28.13 2.47
N SER A 11 -12.06 -28.94 3.44
CA SER A 11 -13.50 -29.17 3.64
C SER A 11 -14.19 -27.90 4.19
N ARG A 12 -15.49 -27.76 3.95
CA ARG A 12 -16.28 -26.66 4.54
C ARG A 12 -16.16 -26.63 6.08
N GLY A 13 -16.28 -27.80 6.73
CA GLY A 13 -16.15 -27.91 8.19
C GLY A 13 -14.76 -27.46 8.66
N GLY A 14 -13.71 -27.81 7.92
CA GLY A 14 -12.35 -27.36 8.21
C GLY A 14 -12.20 -25.84 8.12
N LEU A 15 -12.76 -25.22 7.06
CA LEU A 15 -12.74 -23.75 6.93
C LEU A 15 -13.55 -23.05 8.03
N TYR A 16 -14.75 -23.53 8.33
CA TYR A 16 -15.61 -22.94 9.36
C TYR A 16 -15.09 -23.16 10.80
N SER A 17 -14.20 -24.14 11.03
CA SER A 17 -13.51 -24.27 12.33
C SER A 17 -12.49 -23.16 12.58
N HIS A 18 -11.96 -22.54 11.51
CA HIS A 18 -10.99 -21.44 11.58
C HIS A 18 -11.62 -20.06 11.41
N PHE A 19 -12.64 -19.96 10.55
CA PHE A 19 -13.26 -18.68 10.19
C PHE A 19 -14.78 -18.77 10.27
N SER A 20 -15.39 -17.91 11.08
CA SER A 20 -16.85 -17.89 11.28
C SER A 20 -17.63 -17.48 10.03
N GLY A 21 -16.97 -16.89 9.03
CA GLY A 21 -17.57 -16.45 7.78
C GLY A 21 -16.53 -16.01 6.74
N THR A 22 -17.00 -15.66 5.56
CA THR A 22 -16.15 -15.20 4.44
C THR A 22 -15.49 -13.86 4.78
N ASP A 23 -16.16 -13.00 5.54
CA ASP A 23 -15.67 -11.73 6.05
C ASP A 23 -14.44 -11.92 6.94
N LYS A 24 -14.49 -12.85 7.89
CA LYS A 24 -13.35 -13.15 8.78
C LYS A 24 -12.18 -13.78 8.06
N LEU A 25 -12.44 -14.60 7.06
CA LEU A 25 -11.39 -15.11 6.19
C LEU A 25 -10.74 -13.97 5.38
N PHE A 26 -11.55 -13.04 4.84
CA PHE A 26 -11.04 -11.93 4.07
C PHE A 26 -10.18 -10.98 4.94
N GLU A 27 -10.65 -10.65 6.15
CA GLU A 27 -9.87 -9.88 7.13
C GLU A 27 -8.50 -10.52 7.41
N ALA A 28 -8.47 -11.83 7.66
CA ALA A 28 -7.22 -12.55 7.92
C ALA A 28 -6.26 -12.56 6.70
N VAL A 29 -6.81 -12.65 5.49
CA VAL A 29 -6.03 -12.53 4.25
C VAL A 29 -5.42 -11.13 4.13
N LEU A 30 -6.22 -10.09 4.40
CA LEU A 30 -5.76 -8.70 4.37
C LEU A 30 -4.65 -8.43 5.38
N GLU A 31 -4.80 -8.92 6.62
CA GLU A 31 -3.78 -8.81 7.66
C GLU A 31 -2.48 -9.47 7.20
N LYS A 32 -2.58 -10.68 6.65
CA LYS A 32 -1.41 -11.42 6.15
C LYS A 32 -0.68 -10.73 5.00
N ILE A 33 -1.44 -10.14 4.08
CA ILE A 33 -0.86 -9.37 2.96
C ILE A 33 -0.21 -8.09 3.48
N THR A 34 -0.84 -7.41 4.44
CA THR A 34 -0.33 -6.17 5.03
C THR A 34 0.94 -6.41 5.86
N GLU A 35 1.03 -7.53 6.58
CA GLU A 35 2.25 -7.95 7.29
C GLU A 35 3.43 -8.16 6.35
N LYS A 36 3.17 -8.67 5.15
CA LYS A 36 4.18 -8.92 4.12
C LYS A 36 4.45 -7.73 3.22
N SER A 37 3.76 -6.61 3.44
CA SER A 37 3.89 -5.44 2.57
C SER A 37 5.33 -4.92 2.56
N ALA A 38 5.87 -4.74 1.36
CA ALA A 38 7.20 -4.17 1.11
C ALA A 38 7.41 -2.73 1.64
N THR A 39 6.38 -2.14 2.20
CA THR A 39 6.41 -0.77 2.77
C THR A 39 6.67 -0.73 4.28
N ASP A 40 7.25 -1.77 4.88
CA ASP A 40 7.75 -1.63 6.25
C ASP A 40 9.19 -1.11 6.22
N PHE A 41 9.33 0.20 6.39
CA PHE A 41 10.62 0.90 6.37
C PHE A 41 11.39 0.79 7.69
N GLN A 42 10.83 0.12 8.71
CA GLN A 42 11.39 0.17 10.06
C GLN A 42 12.75 -0.51 10.17
N THR A 43 12.93 -1.60 9.44
CA THR A 43 14.20 -2.33 9.44
C THR A 43 15.30 -1.50 8.82
N GLU A 44 15.07 -0.95 7.62
CA GLU A 44 16.05 -0.11 6.93
C GLU A 44 16.36 1.17 7.72
N ILE A 45 15.35 1.78 8.38
CA ILE A 45 15.55 2.96 9.24
C ILE A 45 16.43 2.61 10.46
N LYS A 46 16.20 1.46 11.11
CA LYS A 46 17.00 1.00 12.24
C LYS A 46 18.45 0.70 11.84
N GLU A 47 18.65 0.17 10.64
CA GLU A 47 19.96 -0.10 10.07
C GLU A 47 20.70 1.17 9.60
N GLY A 48 20.05 2.34 9.66
CA GLY A 48 20.61 3.62 9.24
C GLY A 48 20.71 3.80 7.72
N THR A 49 19.95 3.01 6.94
CA THR A 49 19.90 3.15 5.49
C THR A 49 19.47 4.56 5.09
N SER A 50 20.08 5.12 4.04
CA SER A 50 19.69 6.43 3.50
C SER A 50 18.19 6.47 3.16
N SER A 51 17.51 7.52 3.61
CA SER A 51 16.07 7.72 3.35
C SER A 51 15.78 7.84 1.85
N VAL A 52 16.73 8.37 1.06
CA VAL A 52 16.63 8.42 -0.40
C VAL A 52 16.59 7.01 -0.99
N LYS A 53 17.45 6.09 -0.53
CA LYS A 53 17.45 4.70 -1.01
C LYS A 53 16.16 3.97 -0.63
N ILE A 54 15.64 4.19 0.58
CA ILE A 54 14.36 3.62 1.02
C ILE A 54 13.22 4.15 0.14
N LEU A 55 13.21 5.46 -0.11
CA LEU A 55 12.22 6.11 -0.96
C LEU A 55 12.24 5.54 -2.38
N GLU A 56 13.42 5.45 -3.02
CA GLU A 56 13.53 4.90 -4.39
C GLU A 56 12.94 3.49 -4.48
N LYS A 57 13.35 2.60 -3.56
CA LYS A 57 12.79 1.25 -3.50
C LYS A 57 11.26 1.24 -3.33
N ALA A 58 10.73 2.13 -2.49
CA ALA A 58 9.30 2.24 -2.26
C ALA A 58 8.57 2.73 -3.51
N LEU A 59 9.10 3.74 -4.19
CA LEU A 59 8.52 4.28 -5.42
C LEU A 59 8.58 3.28 -6.58
N ASP A 60 9.68 2.53 -6.71
CA ASP A 60 9.80 1.46 -7.71
C ASP A 60 8.74 0.37 -7.48
N ASN A 61 8.56 -0.07 -6.23
CA ASN A 61 7.51 -1.03 -5.89
C ASN A 61 6.11 -0.49 -6.19
N MET A 62 5.85 0.78 -5.86
CA MET A 62 4.57 1.43 -6.18
C MET A 62 4.33 1.48 -7.70
N GLU A 63 5.36 1.79 -8.50
CA GLU A 63 5.25 1.78 -9.97
C GLU A 63 4.89 0.40 -10.51
N GLU A 64 5.54 -0.64 -10.02
CA GLU A 64 5.25 -2.01 -10.44
C GLU A 64 3.82 -2.43 -10.08
N GLU A 65 3.38 -2.16 -8.85
CA GLU A 65 2.01 -2.45 -8.43
C GLU A 65 0.95 -1.64 -9.19
N MET A 66 1.26 -0.40 -9.58
CA MET A 66 0.38 0.43 -10.40
C MET A 66 0.32 -0.01 -11.88
N LYS A 67 1.38 -0.67 -12.40
CA LYS A 67 1.41 -1.25 -13.75
C LYS A 67 0.62 -2.54 -13.85
N HIS A 68 0.45 -3.26 -12.73
CA HIS A 68 -0.24 -4.55 -12.65
C HIS A 68 -1.53 -4.45 -11.82
N PRO A 69 -2.53 -3.66 -12.27
CA PRO A 69 -3.77 -3.47 -11.51
C PRO A 69 -4.59 -4.75 -11.34
N GLU A 70 -4.38 -5.76 -12.20
CA GLU A 70 -5.02 -7.08 -12.13
C GLU A 70 -4.66 -7.82 -10.84
N ASP A 71 -3.46 -7.62 -10.30
CA ASP A 71 -2.99 -8.22 -9.05
C ASP A 71 -3.49 -7.44 -7.82
N SER A 72 -4.18 -6.32 -8.04
CA SER A 72 -4.65 -5.45 -6.98
C SER A 72 -5.92 -5.95 -6.32
N LEU A 73 -5.93 -6.00 -5.00
CA LEU A 73 -7.13 -6.23 -4.19
C LEU A 73 -7.99 -4.98 -4.00
N SER A 74 -7.66 -3.86 -4.66
CA SER A 74 -8.32 -2.56 -4.42
C SER A 74 -9.84 -2.60 -4.61
N ILE A 75 -10.33 -3.31 -5.64
CA ILE A 75 -11.78 -3.46 -5.88
C ILE A 75 -12.41 -4.34 -4.81
N ALA A 76 -11.80 -5.50 -4.50
CA ALA A 76 -12.31 -6.38 -3.46
C ALA A 76 -12.35 -5.69 -2.09
N LEU A 77 -11.35 -4.85 -1.81
CA LEU A 77 -11.33 -4.00 -0.60
C LEU A 77 -12.44 -2.98 -0.58
N TYR A 78 -12.71 -2.33 -1.71
CA TYR A 78 -13.79 -1.37 -1.85
C TYR A 78 -15.16 -2.02 -1.64
N GLU A 79 -15.42 -3.13 -2.35
CA GLU A 79 -16.67 -3.90 -2.21
C GLU A 79 -16.85 -4.42 -0.77
N TYR A 80 -15.78 -4.88 -0.13
CA TYR A 80 -15.81 -5.31 1.26
C TYR A 80 -16.17 -4.15 2.20
N ALA A 81 -15.54 -2.99 2.03
CA ALA A 81 -15.79 -1.82 2.86
C ALA A 81 -17.25 -1.31 2.75
N GLU A 82 -17.85 -1.38 1.55
CA GLU A 82 -19.25 -1.00 1.36
C GLU A 82 -20.24 -1.97 2.03
N THR A 83 -19.90 -3.25 2.15
CA THR A 83 -20.84 -4.29 2.56
C THR A 83 -20.70 -4.74 4.01
N VAL A 84 -19.52 -4.58 4.63
CA VAL A 84 -19.22 -5.22 5.91
C VAL A 84 -18.81 -4.23 7.00
N ASN A 85 -17.63 -3.62 6.90
CA ASN A 85 -17.11 -2.75 7.97
C ASN A 85 -15.97 -1.87 7.45
N THR A 86 -16.04 -0.57 7.75
CA THR A 86 -15.00 0.39 7.40
C THR A 86 -13.81 0.38 8.36
N ASP A 87 -13.95 -0.15 9.59
CA ASP A 87 -12.89 -0.11 10.62
C ASP A 87 -11.58 -0.75 10.15
N VAL A 88 -11.68 -1.86 9.38
CA VAL A 88 -10.52 -2.53 8.81
C VAL A 88 -9.80 -1.61 7.83
N MET A 89 -10.56 -0.92 6.97
CA MET A 89 -10.02 0.01 5.99
C MET A 89 -9.35 1.21 6.64
N GLU A 90 -9.98 1.77 7.68
CA GLU A 90 -9.42 2.87 8.46
C GLU A 90 -8.11 2.45 9.13
N ARG A 91 -8.05 1.25 9.70
CA ARG A 91 -6.84 0.70 10.31
C ARG A 91 -5.73 0.52 9.28
N LEU A 92 -6.04 -0.04 8.11
CA LEU A 92 -5.06 -0.23 7.03
C LEU A 92 -4.52 1.11 6.52
N ASN A 93 -5.39 2.09 6.31
CA ASN A 93 -5.00 3.43 5.89
C ASN A 93 -4.11 4.11 6.94
N ARG A 94 -4.49 4.07 8.21
CA ARG A 94 -3.72 4.62 9.33
C ARG A 94 -2.33 4.00 9.43
N ASN A 95 -2.23 2.67 9.28
CA ASN A 95 -0.95 1.97 9.27
C ASN A 95 -0.05 2.43 8.11
N ALA A 96 -0.63 2.63 6.93
CA ALA A 96 0.11 3.12 5.77
C ALA A 96 0.58 4.58 5.99
N GLU A 97 -0.29 5.44 6.52
CA GLU A 97 0.06 6.82 6.89
C GLU A 97 1.24 6.86 7.86
N GLU A 98 1.19 6.07 8.94
CA GLU A 98 2.25 6.05 9.96
C GLU A 98 3.60 5.59 9.37
N LYS A 99 3.60 4.61 8.48
CA LYS A 99 4.81 4.14 7.81
C LYS A 99 5.46 5.25 6.98
N TRP A 100 4.68 5.92 6.14
CA TRP A 100 5.17 7.03 5.32
C TRP A 100 5.61 8.23 6.16
N LYS A 101 4.85 8.60 7.20
CA LYS A 101 5.24 9.66 8.14
C LYS A 101 6.59 9.38 8.80
N LYS A 102 6.84 8.13 9.19
CA LYS A 102 8.13 7.71 9.77
C LYS A 102 9.28 7.88 8.78
N LEU A 103 9.12 7.41 7.54
CA LEU A 103 10.15 7.56 6.51
C LEU A 103 10.44 9.03 6.20
N ILE A 104 9.40 9.84 5.97
CA ILE A 104 9.58 11.24 5.62
C ILE A 104 10.24 12.01 6.78
N SER A 105 9.75 11.83 8.01
CA SER A 105 10.34 12.44 9.19
C SER A 105 11.79 12.01 9.42
N TYR A 106 12.11 10.75 9.12
CA TYR A 106 13.49 10.24 9.18
C TYR A 106 14.39 10.95 8.17
N GLY A 107 13.93 11.11 6.92
CA GLY A 107 14.68 11.77 5.87
C GLY A 107 14.89 13.27 6.13
N VAL A 108 13.86 13.96 6.62
CA VAL A 108 13.96 15.39 7.01
C VAL A 108 14.99 15.57 8.15
N LYS A 109 14.93 14.72 9.19
CA LYS A 109 15.89 14.76 10.31
C LYS A 109 17.34 14.52 9.87
N ARG A 110 17.56 13.75 8.82
CA ARG A 110 18.90 13.50 8.24
C ARG A 110 19.35 14.56 7.26
N GLY A 111 18.48 15.52 6.91
CA GLY A 111 18.77 16.49 5.86
C GLY A 111 18.81 15.89 4.44
N GLU A 112 18.29 14.66 4.28
CA GLU A 112 18.22 13.96 3.00
C GLU A 112 16.92 14.31 2.25
N PHE A 113 15.90 14.77 2.97
CA PHE A 113 14.65 15.29 2.41
C PHE A 113 14.47 16.77 2.74
N GLN A 114 13.73 17.45 1.88
CA GLN A 114 13.29 18.82 2.09
C GLN A 114 12.39 18.91 3.34
N ASP A 115 12.37 20.09 3.96
CA ASP A 115 11.40 20.41 5.01
C ASP A 115 10.02 20.60 4.36
N VAL A 116 9.15 19.61 4.50
CA VAL A 116 7.84 19.53 3.85
C VAL A 116 6.74 19.36 4.88
N ASN A 117 5.51 19.74 4.50
CA ASN A 117 4.34 19.32 5.28
C ASN A 117 4.15 17.80 5.11
N VAL A 118 4.52 17.04 6.15
CA VAL A 118 4.53 15.59 6.12
C VAL A 118 3.13 15.02 5.84
N ASP A 119 2.09 15.59 6.44
CA ASP A 119 0.72 15.11 6.27
C ASP A 119 0.22 15.31 4.83
N GLU A 120 0.52 16.45 4.22
CA GLU A 120 0.15 16.73 2.83
C GLU A 120 0.83 15.76 1.85
N ILE A 121 2.12 15.52 2.04
CA ILE A 121 2.86 14.58 1.18
C ILE A 121 2.36 13.15 1.35
N VAL A 122 2.11 12.71 2.58
CA VAL A 122 1.57 11.38 2.85
C VAL A 122 0.20 11.19 2.20
N ASN A 123 -0.71 12.15 2.35
CA ASN A 123 -2.01 12.13 1.69
C ASN A 123 -1.88 12.06 0.17
N MET A 124 -0.99 12.87 -0.41
CA MET A 124 -0.73 12.84 -1.85
C MET A 124 -0.23 11.46 -2.30
N ILE A 125 0.71 10.85 -1.57
CA ILE A 125 1.21 9.51 -1.88
C ILE A 125 0.09 8.47 -1.83
N LEU A 126 -0.64 8.40 -0.73
CA LEU A 126 -1.64 7.37 -0.51
C LEU A 126 -2.82 7.48 -1.48
N TYR A 127 -3.37 8.68 -1.65
CA TYR A 127 -4.54 8.85 -2.51
C TYR A 127 -4.18 8.77 -4.00
N SER A 128 -3.01 9.24 -4.44
CA SER A 128 -2.58 9.03 -5.82
C SER A 128 -2.35 7.56 -6.14
N TYR A 129 -1.69 6.82 -5.24
CA TYR A 129 -1.44 5.39 -5.37
C TYR A 129 -2.74 4.58 -5.44
N GLN A 130 -3.66 4.79 -4.50
CA GLN A 130 -4.95 4.10 -4.49
C GLN A 130 -5.81 4.50 -5.70
N GLY A 131 -5.84 5.78 -6.05
CA GLY A 131 -6.57 6.27 -7.21
C GLY A 131 -6.11 5.62 -8.51
N VAL A 132 -4.79 5.50 -8.72
CA VAL A 132 -4.25 4.84 -9.91
C VAL A 132 -4.64 3.36 -9.93
N ARG A 133 -4.48 2.63 -8.84
CA ARG A 133 -4.80 1.19 -8.76
C ARG A 133 -6.27 0.91 -8.99
N MET A 134 -7.17 1.73 -8.44
CA MET A 134 -8.61 1.63 -8.67
C MET A 134 -8.97 1.95 -10.12
N TRP A 135 -8.48 3.09 -10.61
CA TRP A 135 -8.86 3.61 -11.93
C TRP A 135 -8.30 2.79 -13.08
N SER A 136 -7.09 2.25 -12.93
CA SER A 136 -6.44 1.41 -13.94
C SER A 136 -7.20 0.11 -14.25
N ARG A 137 -8.09 -0.33 -13.36
CA ARG A 137 -9.00 -1.47 -13.60
C ARG A 137 -10.09 -1.15 -14.62
N ILE A 138 -10.40 0.15 -14.78
CA ILE A 138 -11.46 0.63 -15.67
C ILE A 138 -10.84 1.20 -16.95
N ILE A 139 -9.82 2.03 -16.80
CA ILE A 139 -9.13 2.67 -17.92
C ILE A 139 -7.62 2.43 -17.77
N PRO A 140 -7.00 1.66 -18.68
CA PRO A 140 -5.57 1.37 -18.62
C PRO A 140 -4.74 2.66 -18.56
N MET A 141 -3.90 2.77 -17.56
CA MET A 141 -3.05 3.93 -17.35
C MET A 141 -1.70 3.76 -18.06
N LYS A 142 -1.27 4.81 -18.76
CA LYS A 142 0.01 4.78 -19.48
C LYS A 142 1.18 4.75 -18.48
N PRO A 143 2.23 3.94 -18.70
CA PRO A 143 3.41 3.91 -17.82
C PRO A 143 4.03 5.28 -17.58
N LYS A 144 4.00 6.18 -18.58
CA LYS A 144 4.46 7.56 -18.44
C LYS A 144 3.68 8.35 -17.38
N THR A 145 2.37 8.11 -17.28
CA THR A 145 1.53 8.78 -16.28
C THR A 145 1.86 8.28 -14.87
N ILE A 146 2.03 6.97 -14.72
CA ILE A 146 2.45 6.36 -13.45
C ILE A 146 3.79 6.94 -13.00
N ARG A 147 4.78 6.95 -13.89
CA ARG A 147 6.10 7.52 -13.60
C ARG A 147 6.05 8.99 -13.25
N SER A 148 5.19 9.79 -13.90
CA SER A 148 5.08 11.21 -13.55
C SER A 148 4.59 11.46 -12.13
N ILE A 149 3.81 10.54 -11.56
CA ILE A 149 3.35 10.61 -10.16
C ILE A 149 4.51 10.33 -9.21
N THR A 150 5.25 9.25 -9.43
CA THR A 150 6.39 8.89 -8.58
C THR A 150 7.54 9.90 -8.71
N ASP A 151 7.80 10.44 -9.91
CA ASP A 151 8.75 11.51 -10.12
C ASP A 151 8.35 12.79 -9.38
N HIS A 152 7.06 13.11 -9.32
CA HIS A 152 6.58 14.26 -8.57
C HIS A 152 6.83 14.08 -7.06
N ILE A 153 6.50 12.92 -6.51
CA ILE A 153 6.77 12.59 -5.10
C ILE A 153 8.27 12.70 -4.80
N ARG A 154 9.10 12.08 -5.64
CA ARG A 154 10.56 12.14 -5.54
C ARG A 154 11.05 13.59 -5.48
N LYS A 155 10.63 14.41 -6.44
CA LYS A 155 11.03 15.80 -6.55
C LYS A 155 10.61 16.64 -5.34
N GLN A 156 9.42 16.43 -4.81
CA GLN A 156 8.94 17.13 -3.61
C GLN A 156 9.80 16.82 -2.40
N LEU A 157 10.20 15.56 -2.23
CA LEU A 157 10.99 15.12 -1.07
C LEU A 157 12.48 15.44 -1.22
N THR A 158 13.08 15.27 -2.42
CA THR A 158 14.54 15.40 -2.60
C THR A 158 14.96 16.75 -3.22
N GLY A 159 14.03 17.64 -3.53
CA GLY A 159 14.34 18.91 -4.19
C GLY A 159 14.82 18.77 -5.65
N GLY A 160 14.59 17.59 -6.26
CA GLY A 160 15.04 17.33 -7.64
C GLY A 160 16.52 17.00 -7.78
N GLN A 161 17.22 16.75 -6.68
CA GLN A 161 18.56 16.16 -6.71
C GLN A 161 18.44 14.69 -7.15
N LYS A 162 19.23 14.33 -8.19
CA LYS A 162 19.34 12.94 -8.66
C LYS A 162 20.38 12.19 -7.87
#